data_c72e3cc06b3b9d776ef6895c78e0b940
#
_entry.id   c72e3cc06b3b9d776ef6895c78e0b940
#
_cell.length_a   1.000
_cell.length_b   1.000
_cell.length_c   1.000
_cell.angle_alpha   90.00
_cell.angle_beta   90.00
_cell.angle_gamma   90.00
#
_symmetry.space_group_name_H-M   'P 1'
#
loop_
_entity.id
_entity.type
_entity.pdbx_description
1 polymer ?
#
loop_
_entity_poly.entity_id
_entity_poly.type
_entity_poly.pdbx_seq_one_letter_code
_entity_poly.pdbx_strand_id
1 'polypeptide(L)'
;RQHRYWNPTTFQPGSASLTEQDYVDELRRLLRQSVRRRMVSDVPFGVFLSGGVDSSLNVALMAELLDRPVETFSIGIKDDPSNEFDYARQVAEHFHTNHHEAVISDEDFIRFLPQMAYLQDEPVADPVCVPIYYISKLARESGTPVIQVGEGSDEIFAGYQTYHLFDDWNRRYYEPYLQAPEFVRRA
;
A
#
# COMPACT_ATOMS: atom_id res chain seq x y z
N ARG A 1 -19.31 22.27 15.87
CA ARG A 1 -19.45 20.98 16.57
C ARG A 1 -18.68 19.93 15.80
N GLN A 2 -17.74 19.22 16.48
CA GLN A 2 -17.07 18.05 15.88
C GLN A 2 -17.98 16.83 16.13
N HIS A 3 -18.16 16.00 15.09
CA HIS A 3 -18.90 14.76 15.16
C HIS A 3 -18.03 13.61 14.65
N ARG A 4 -17.76 12.62 15.50
CA ARG A 4 -17.06 11.40 15.08
C ARG A 4 -18.11 10.44 14.49
N TYR A 5 -18.09 10.26 13.17
CA TYR A 5 -19.00 9.37 12.46
C TYR A 5 -18.49 7.93 12.32
N TRP A 6 -17.20 7.70 12.59
CA TRP A 6 -16.57 6.39 12.52
C TRP A 6 -15.40 6.29 13.51
N ASN A 7 -15.19 5.10 14.07
CA ASN A 7 -14.07 4.81 14.97
C ASN A 7 -13.59 3.36 14.71
N PRO A 8 -12.35 3.15 14.27
CA PRO A 8 -11.82 1.82 13.99
C PRO A 8 -11.69 0.93 15.23
N THR A 9 -11.63 1.53 16.44
CA THR A 9 -11.44 0.79 17.68
C THR A 9 -12.75 0.32 18.33
N THR A 10 -13.91 0.67 17.75
CA THR A 10 -15.23 0.26 18.30
C THR A 10 -15.76 -1.00 17.63
N PHE A 11 -14.89 -1.81 17.02
CA PHE A 11 -15.29 -3.09 16.48
C PHE A 11 -15.81 -4.00 17.60
N GLN A 12 -17.08 -4.37 17.52
CA GLN A 12 -17.63 -5.45 18.33
C GLN A 12 -17.59 -6.72 17.48
N PRO A 13 -16.84 -7.75 17.91
CA PRO A 13 -16.93 -9.04 17.25
C PRO A 13 -18.38 -9.48 17.25
N GLY A 14 -18.92 -9.81 16.07
CA GLY A 14 -20.25 -10.36 15.96
C GLY A 14 -20.39 -11.61 16.84
N SER A 15 -21.56 -11.82 17.43
CA SER A 15 -21.86 -12.96 18.30
C SER A 15 -21.92 -14.31 17.58
N ALA A 16 -21.74 -14.34 16.25
CA ALA A 16 -21.70 -15.55 15.46
C ALA A 16 -20.27 -16.07 15.35
N SER A 17 -20.08 -17.36 15.58
CA SER A 17 -18.81 -18.05 15.26
C SER A 17 -18.66 -18.14 13.74
N LEU A 18 -18.07 -17.11 13.14
CA LEU A 18 -17.72 -17.10 11.73
C LEU A 18 -16.54 -18.05 11.48
N THR A 19 -16.59 -18.78 10.39
CA THR A 19 -15.47 -19.58 9.92
C THR A 19 -14.44 -18.70 9.22
N GLU A 20 -13.22 -19.19 9.04
CA GLU A 20 -12.20 -18.51 8.24
C GLU A 20 -12.71 -18.20 6.83
N GLN A 21 -13.45 -19.13 6.22
CA GLN A 21 -14.03 -18.95 4.89
C GLN A 21 -15.04 -17.79 4.85
N ASP A 22 -15.87 -17.64 5.89
CA ASP A 22 -16.82 -16.52 5.98
C ASP A 22 -16.08 -15.17 6.00
N TYR A 23 -14.95 -15.10 6.71
CA TYR A 23 -14.11 -13.88 6.72
C TYR A 23 -13.46 -13.63 5.36
N VAL A 24 -12.93 -14.64 4.68
CA VAL A 24 -12.32 -14.54 3.35
C VAL A 24 -13.35 -14.03 2.32
N ASP A 25 -14.54 -14.61 2.32
CA ASP A 25 -15.60 -14.26 1.36
C ASP A 25 -16.08 -12.82 1.58
N GLU A 26 -16.28 -12.42 2.83
CA GLU A 26 -16.69 -11.05 3.15
C GLU A 26 -15.57 -10.04 2.84
N LEU A 27 -14.32 -10.36 3.16
CA LEU A 27 -13.17 -9.52 2.83
C LEU A 27 -13.05 -9.31 1.31
N ARG A 28 -13.14 -10.39 0.53
CA ARG A 28 -13.12 -10.34 -0.93
C ARG A 28 -14.24 -9.45 -1.48
N ARG A 29 -15.44 -9.59 -0.92
CA ARG A 29 -16.61 -8.78 -1.29
C ARG A 29 -16.35 -7.30 -1.00
N LEU A 30 -15.83 -6.97 0.17
CA LEU A 30 -15.56 -5.59 0.58
C LEU A 30 -14.44 -4.95 -0.24
N LEU A 31 -13.34 -5.67 -0.47
CA LEU A 31 -12.22 -5.19 -1.29
C LEU A 31 -12.68 -4.93 -2.74
N ARG A 32 -13.41 -5.88 -3.33
CA ARG A 32 -13.96 -5.71 -4.67
C ARG A 32 -14.89 -4.48 -4.77
N GLN A 33 -15.74 -4.27 -3.77
CA GLN A 33 -16.60 -3.09 -3.69
C GLN A 33 -15.79 -1.80 -3.53
N SER A 34 -14.73 -1.82 -2.72
CA SER A 34 -13.83 -0.68 -2.49
C SER A 34 -13.12 -0.27 -3.78
N VAL A 35 -12.51 -1.23 -4.47
CA VAL A 35 -11.83 -1.01 -5.76
C VAL A 35 -12.82 -0.45 -6.78
N ARG A 36 -13.98 -1.11 -6.94
CA ARG A 36 -15.01 -0.66 -7.89
C ARG A 36 -15.45 0.78 -7.67
N ARG A 37 -15.61 1.21 -6.41
CA ARG A 37 -16.01 2.59 -6.08
C ARG A 37 -14.94 3.61 -6.47
N ARG A 38 -13.66 3.24 -6.41
CA ARG A 38 -12.52 4.09 -6.75
C ARG A 38 -12.20 4.12 -8.24
N MET A 39 -12.78 3.21 -9.01
CA MET A 39 -12.64 3.17 -10.47
C MET A 39 -13.57 4.18 -11.18
N VAL A 40 -14.43 4.89 -10.44
CA VAL A 40 -15.27 5.96 -11.01
C VAL A 40 -14.37 7.16 -11.28
N SER A 41 -14.11 7.41 -12.56
CA SER A 41 -13.18 8.45 -13.01
C SER A 41 -13.60 8.95 -14.40
N ASP A 42 -13.47 10.26 -14.63
CA ASP A 42 -13.70 10.91 -15.92
C ASP A 42 -12.47 10.88 -16.84
N VAL A 43 -11.34 10.36 -16.33
CA VAL A 43 -10.06 10.26 -17.04
C VAL A 43 -9.49 8.86 -16.92
N PRO A 44 -8.53 8.47 -17.77
CA PRO A 44 -7.83 7.20 -17.64
C PRO A 44 -7.21 7.04 -16.25
N PHE A 45 -7.28 5.83 -15.72
CA PHE A 45 -6.71 5.48 -14.42
C PHE A 45 -5.95 4.16 -14.50
N GLY A 46 -5.01 3.98 -13.58
CA GLY A 46 -4.14 2.81 -13.48
C GLY A 46 -3.75 2.48 -12.03
N VAL A 47 -2.73 1.64 -11.88
CA VAL A 47 -2.24 1.13 -10.59
C VAL A 47 -0.73 1.19 -10.55
N PHE A 48 -0.15 1.60 -9.43
CA PHE A 48 1.26 1.32 -9.15
C PHE A 48 1.40 -0.15 -8.75
N LEU A 49 2.28 -0.87 -9.44
CA LEU A 49 2.48 -2.31 -9.28
C LEU A 49 3.92 -2.59 -8.85
N SER A 50 4.10 -3.01 -7.60
CA SER A 50 5.38 -3.51 -7.09
C SER A 50 5.56 -5.02 -7.28
N GLY A 51 4.46 -5.75 -7.46
CA GLY A 51 4.44 -7.22 -7.41
C GLY A 51 4.23 -7.76 -5.99
N GLY A 52 4.17 -6.89 -4.97
CA GLY A 52 3.71 -7.24 -3.62
C GLY A 52 2.23 -7.62 -3.58
N VAL A 53 1.80 -8.27 -2.50
CA VAL A 53 0.44 -8.80 -2.35
C VAL A 53 -0.63 -7.74 -2.58
N ASP A 54 -0.48 -6.56 -1.98
CA ASP A 54 -1.49 -5.50 -1.98
C ASP A 54 -1.67 -4.87 -3.37
N SER A 55 -0.57 -4.52 -4.03
CA SER A 55 -0.60 -3.97 -5.38
C SER A 55 -1.12 -5.01 -6.40
N SER A 56 -0.72 -6.27 -6.24
CA SER A 56 -1.18 -7.38 -7.10
C SER A 56 -2.67 -7.65 -6.93
N LEU A 57 -3.18 -7.59 -5.70
CA LEU A 57 -4.61 -7.73 -5.42
C LEU A 57 -5.43 -6.60 -6.04
N ASN A 58 -4.95 -5.36 -6.00
CA ASN A 58 -5.58 -4.24 -6.70
C ASN A 58 -5.67 -4.49 -8.21
N VAL A 59 -4.57 -4.93 -8.84
CA VAL A 59 -4.55 -5.27 -10.26
C VAL A 59 -5.54 -6.40 -10.57
N ALA A 60 -5.54 -7.48 -9.78
CA ALA A 60 -6.46 -8.60 -9.95
C ALA A 60 -7.93 -8.17 -9.90
N LEU A 61 -8.30 -7.39 -8.89
CA LEU A 61 -9.67 -6.91 -8.72
C LEU A 61 -10.07 -5.92 -9.82
N MET A 62 -9.15 -5.07 -10.30
CA MET A 62 -9.42 -4.17 -11.41
C MET A 62 -9.55 -4.92 -12.73
N ALA A 63 -8.73 -5.94 -12.98
CA ALA A 63 -8.82 -6.79 -14.16
C ALA A 63 -10.15 -7.57 -14.23
N GLU A 64 -10.68 -8.00 -13.07
CA GLU A 64 -12.03 -8.61 -12.99
C GLU A 64 -13.16 -7.60 -13.33
N LEU A 65 -12.94 -6.32 -13.14
CA LEU A 65 -13.98 -5.27 -13.24
C LEU A 65 -13.93 -4.47 -14.53
N LEU A 66 -12.85 -4.56 -15.31
CA LEU A 66 -12.62 -3.81 -16.54
C LEU A 66 -12.72 -4.72 -17.77
N ASP A 67 -13.33 -4.20 -18.83
CA ASP A 67 -13.37 -4.84 -20.15
C ASP A 67 -12.14 -4.47 -21.03
N ARG A 68 -11.12 -3.84 -20.44
CA ARG A 68 -9.89 -3.42 -21.08
C ARG A 68 -8.69 -3.71 -20.19
N PRO A 69 -7.47 -3.81 -20.75
CA PRO A 69 -6.26 -3.94 -19.95
C PRO A 69 -6.12 -2.85 -18.89
N VAL A 70 -5.66 -3.24 -17.71
CA VAL A 70 -5.32 -2.31 -16.61
C VAL A 70 -4.00 -1.63 -16.96
N GLU A 71 -3.93 -0.31 -16.83
CA GLU A 71 -2.66 0.43 -16.91
C GLU A 71 -1.89 0.22 -15.61
N THR A 72 -0.69 -0.35 -15.68
CA THR A 72 0.15 -0.63 -14.52
C THR A 72 1.53 0.00 -14.66
N PHE A 73 2.07 0.49 -13.55
CA PHE A 73 3.32 1.23 -13.54
C PHE A 73 4.23 0.70 -12.45
N SER A 74 5.50 0.48 -12.79
CA SER A 74 6.55 0.07 -11.86
C SER A 74 7.77 0.98 -11.99
N ILE A 75 8.48 1.15 -10.89
CA ILE A 75 9.74 1.90 -10.86
C ILE A 75 10.79 1.10 -10.13
N GLY A 76 12.02 1.17 -10.60
CA GLY A 76 13.18 0.58 -9.94
C GLY A 76 14.32 1.58 -9.86
N ILE A 77 15.30 1.26 -9.04
CA ILE A 77 16.55 2.01 -8.89
C ILE A 77 17.63 1.27 -9.65
N LYS A 78 18.44 2.00 -10.39
CA LYS A 78 19.52 1.41 -11.19
C LYS A 78 20.50 0.64 -10.30
N ASP A 79 20.84 -0.57 -10.73
CA ASP A 79 21.80 -1.46 -10.07
C ASP A 79 21.38 -1.91 -8.64
N ASP A 80 20.12 -1.68 -8.24
CA ASP A 80 19.59 -2.13 -6.95
C ASP A 80 19.04 -3.57 -7.08
N PRO A 81 19.62 -4.54 -6.35
CA PRO A 81 19.16 -5.93 -6.38
C PRO A 81 17.78 -6.13 -5.72
N SER A 82 17.28 -5.15 -4.99
CA SER A 82 15.96 -5.19 -4.36
C SER A 82 14.81 -4.78 -5.29
N ASN A 83 15.09 -4.44 -6.55
CA ASN A 83 14.05 -4.13 -7.51
C ASN A 83 13.08 -5.29 -7.72
N GLU A 84 11.79 -4.99 -7.63
CA GLU A 84 10.72 -5.99 -7.68
C GLU A 84 10.14 -6.19 -9.09
N PHE A 85 10.82 -5.77 -10.15
CA PHE A 85 10.34 -5.86 -11.54
C PHE A 85 9.93 -7.28 -11.96
N ASP A 86 10.64 -8.31 -11.52
CA ASP A 86 10.32 -9.68 -11.91
C ASP A 86 8.97 -10.14 -11.34
N TYR A 87 8.63 -9.71 -10.13
CA TYR A 87 7.32 -9.96 -9.54
C TYR A 87 6.23 -9.13 -10.22
N ALA A 88 6.50 -7.85 -10.47
CA ALA A 88 5.57 -6.96 -11.16
C ALA A 88 5.24 -7.47 -12.57
N ARG A 89 6.25 -7.91 -13.34
CA ARG A 89 6.08 -8.50 -14.67
C ARG A 89 5.24 -9.78 -14.65
N GLN A 90 5.45 -10.66 -13.67
CA GLN A 90 4.64 -11.88 -13.52
C GLN A 90 3.16 -11.55 -13.33
N VAL A 91 2.84 -10.56 -12.49
CA VAL A 91 1.48 -10.08 -12.28
C VAL A 91 0.92 -9.43 -13.55
N ALA A 92 1.70 -8.58 -14.19
CA ALA A 92 1.32 -7.90 -15.42
C ALA A 92 1.02 -8.89 -16.57
N GLU A 93 1.84 -9.91 -16.72
CA GLU A 93 1.65 -10.99 -17.69
C GLU A 93 0.39 -11.82 -17.39
N HIS A 94 0.21 -12.20 -16.11
CA HIS A 94 -0.93 -13.01 -15.69
C HIS A 94 -2.28 -12.32 -15.93
N PHE A 95 -2.37 -11.02 -15.68
CA PHE A 95 -3.59 -10.22 -15.84
C PHE A 95 -3.65 -9.46 -17.17
N HIS A 96 -2.67 -9.65 -18.07
CA HIS A 96 -2.61 -9.01 -19.38
C HIS A 96 -2.74 -7.48 -19.31
N THR A 97 -1.98 -6.86 -18.42
CA THR A 97 -2.01 -5.41 -18.23
C THR A 97 -1.17 -4.67 -19.28
N ASN A 98 -1.45 -3.38 -19.50
CA ASN A 98 -0.53 -2.48 -20.17
C ASN A 98 0.52 -2.00 -19.15
N HIS A 99 1.65 -2.69 -19.11
CA HIS A 99 2.67 -2.48 -18.09
C HIS A 99 3.76 -1.51 -18.55
N HIS A 100 4.03 -0.50 -17.73
CA HIS A 100 5.05 0.52 -17.96
C HIS A 100 6.08 0.48 -16.85
N GLU A 101 7.36 0.53 -17.23
CA GLU A 101 8.48 0.52 -16.28
C GLU A 101 9.38 1.73 -16.47
N ALA A 102 9.93 2.23 -15.38
CA ALA A 102 11.01 3.20 -15.37
C ALA A 102 12.12 2.79 -14.40
N VAL A 103 13.34 3.18 -14.72
CA VAL A 103 14.50 3.02 -13.84
C VAL A 103 15.07 4.40 -13.57
N ILE A 104 15.29 4.72 -12.29
CA ILE A 104 15.92 5.96 -11.86
C ILE A 104 17.33 5.69 -11.34
N SER A 105 18.23 6.65 -11.52
CA SER A 105 19.62 6.59 -11.08
C SER A 105 19.85 7.49 -9.88
N ASP A 106 21.03 7.38 -9.25
CA ASP A 106 21.46 8.28 -8.17
C ASP A 106 21.48 9.74 -8.62
N GLU A 107 21.84 10.00 -9.89
CA GLU A 107 21.80 11.35 -10.46
C GLU A 107 20.38 11.90 -10.53
N ASP A 108 19.38 11.06 -10.78
CA ASP A 108 17.98 11.45 -10.79
C ASP A 108 17.52 11.82 -9.38
N PHE A 109 17.94 11.08 -8.36
CA PHE A 109 17.71 11.44 -6.96
C PHE A 109 18.28 12.81 -6.62
N ILE A 110 19.56 13.03 -6.89
CA ILE A 110 20.26 14.32 -6.60
C ILE A 110 19.59 15.47 -7.34
N ARG A 111 19.25 15.28 -8.61
CA ARG A 111 18.60 16.31 -9.45
C ARG A 111 17.22 16.68 -8.92
N PHE A 112 16.50 15.73 -8.32
CA PHE A 112 15.14 15.97 -7.84
C PHE A 112 15.11 16.63 -6.45
N LEU A 113 16.15 16.51 -5.61
CA LEU A 113 16.14 17.04 -4.23
C LEU A 113 15.68 18.50 -4.09
N PRO A 114 16.19 19.47 -4.91
CA PRO A 114 15.71 20.85 -4.80
C PRO A 114 14.23 21.01 -5.15
N GLN A 115 13.74 20.23 -6.12
CA GLN A 115 12.35 20.24 -6.53
C GLN A 115 11.46 19.54 -5.50
N MET A 116 11.95 18.48 -4.86
CA MET A 116 11.24 17.79 -3.79
C MET A 116 10.89 18.73 -2.64
N ALA A 117 11.85 19.51 -2.16
CA ALA A 117 11.63 20.49 -1.09
C ALA A 117 10.53 21.51 -1.44
N TYR A 118 10.47 21.93 -2.71
CA TYR A 118 9.42 22.83 -3.19
C TYR A 118 8.04 22.16 -3.29
N LEU A 119 7.98 20.94 -3.80
CA LEU A 119 6.71 20.22 -4.01
C LEU A 119 6.08 19.70 -2.72
N GLN A 120 6.88 19.47 -1.71
CA GLN A 120 6.41 18.92 -0.42
C GLN A 120 5.90 20.01 0.53
N ASP A 121 6.19 21.29 0.28
CA ASP A 121 5.91 22.43 1.17
C ASP A 121 6.50 22.28 2.60
N GLU A 122 7.06 21.14 2.92
CA GLU A 122 7.66 20.78 4.21
C GLU A 122 9.01 20.08 4.01
N PRO A 123 9.95 20.16 4.96
CA PRO A 123 11.22 19.43 4.91
C PRO A 123 11.00 17.95 5.26
N VAL A 124 10.45 17.19 4.33
CA VAL A 124 10.27 15.74 4.45
C VAL A 124 11.56 15.04 4.04
N ALA A 125 12.10 14.20 4.93
CA ALA A 125 13.33 13.43 4.70
C ALA A 125 13.04 11.97 4.29
N ASP A 126 11.87 11.70 3.71
CA ASP A 126 11.50 10.36 3.26
C ASP A 126 12.01 10.12 1.82
N PRO A 127 12.95 9.18 1.60
CA PRO A 127 13.49 8.89 0.28
C PRO A 127 12.45 8.33 -0.70
N VAL A 128 11.33 7.79 -0.21
CA VAL A 128 10.23 7.25 -1.02
C VAL A 128 9.59 8.32 -1.92
N CYS A 129 9.69 9.60 -1.54
CA CYS A 129 9.16 10.71 -2.33
C CYS A 129 9.76 10.79 -3.74
N VAL A 130 11.02 10.37 -3.92
CA VAL A 130 11.70 10.44 -5.22
C VAL A 130 11.13 9.41 -6.19
N PRO A 131 11.09 8.10 -5.90
CA PRO A 131 10.46 7.12 -6.79
C PRO A 131 8.97 7.42 -7.02
N ILE A 132 8.22 7.88 -6.01
CA ILE A 132 6.81 8.27 -6.20
C ILE A 132 6.67 9.40 -7.22
N TYR A 133 7.54 10.40 -7.21
CA TYR A 133 7.51 11.45 -8.22
C TYR A 133 7.74 10.91 -9.63
N TYR A 134 8.77 10.10 -9.83
CA TYR A 134 9.11 9.59 -11.16
C TYR A 134 8.09 8.60 -11.71
N ILE A 135 7.53 7.72 -10.88
CA ILE A 135 6.46 6.81 -11.29
C ILE A 135 5.17 7.57 -11.62
N SER A 136 4.85 8.61 -10.84
CA SER A 136 3.70 9.48 -11.11
C SER A 136 3.88 10.27 -12.41
N LYS A 137 5.10 10.71 -12.69
CA LYS A 137 5.47 11.36 -13.95
C LYS A 137 5.30 10.40 -15.12
N LEU A 138 5.82 9.16 -15.02
CA LEU A 138 5.65 8.12 -16.04
C LEU A 138 4.16 7.88 -16.32
N ALA A 139 3.34 7.71 -15.30
CA ALA A 139 1.91 7.49 -15.44
C ALA A 139 1.23 8.66 -16.18
N ARG A 140 1.53 9.89 -15.79
CA ARG A 140 0.98 11.09 -16.42
C ARG A 140 1.39 11.21 -17.89
N GLU A 141 2.66 10.99 -18.20
CA GLU A 141 3.21 11.04 -19.57
C GLU A 141 2.65 9.92 -20.45
N SER A 142 2.27 8.78 -19.87
CA SER A 142 1.54 7.69 -20.53
C SER A 142 0.03 7.94 -20.68
N GLY A 143 -0.46 9.13 -20.32
CA GLY A 143 -1.88 9.49 -20.45
C GLY A 143 -2.78 8.97 -19.31
N THR A 144 -2.20 8.53 -18.19
CA THR A 144 -2.93 7.99 -17.03
C THR A 144 -2.73 8.89 -15.79
N PRO A 145 -3.51 9.98 -15.67
CA PRO A 145 -3.28 10.97 -14.61
C PRO A 145 -3.82 10.56 -13.22
N VAL A 146 -4.61 9.49 -13.14
CA VAL A 146 -5.16 8.97 -11.88
C VAL A 146 -4.60 7.59 -11.59
N ILE A 147 -4.05 7.42 -10.40
CA ILE A 147 -3.46 6.14 -9.96
C ILE A 147 -4.14 5.69 -8.67
N GLN A 148 -4.52 4.42 -8.65
CA GLN A 148 -4.97 3.73 -7.45
C GLN A 148 -3.78 3.03 -6.78
N VAL A 149 -3.67 3.17 -5.46
CA VAL A 149 -2.61 2.56 -4.66
C VAL A 149 -3.19 1.73 -3.53
N GLY A 150 -2.41 0.81 -2.97
CA GLY A 150 -2.81 -0.09 -1.88
C GLY A 150 -2.47 0.44 -0.48
N GLU A 151 -2.36 1.76 -0.31
CA GLU A 151 -2.01 2.39 0.97
C GLU A 151 -2.97 2.00 2.10
N GLY A 152 -2.40 1.73 3.28
CA GLY A 152 -3.15 1.36 4.48
C GLY A 152 -3.42 -0.14 4.63
N SER A 153 -3.01 -0.97 3.70
CA SER A 153 -3.18 -2.43 3.78
C SER A 153 -2.34 -3.02 4.91
N ASP A 154 -1.08 -2.65 5.01
CA ASP A 154 -0.16 -3.13 6.05
C ASP A 154 -0.64 -2.74 7.46
N GLU A 155 -1.22 -1.54 7.62
CA GLU A 155 -1.78 -1.07 8.87
C GLU A 155 -3.02 -1.86 9.30
N ILE A 156 -3.85 -2.26 8.34
CA ILE A 156 -5.10 -3.00 8.61
C ILE A 156 -4.82 -4.49 8.81
N PHE A 157 -3.92 -5.07 8.02
CA PHE A 157 -3.65 -6.50 7.99
C PHE A 157 -2.35 -6.91 8.69
N ALA A 158 -1.73 -5.98 9.42
CA ALA A 158 -0.48 -6.19 10.15
C ALA A 158 0.67 -6.71 9.26
N GLY A 159 0.81 -6.15 8.05
CA GLY A 159 1.80 -6.58 7.06
C GLY A 159 3.25 -6.22 7.43
N TYR A 160 3.47 -5.18 8.23
CA TYR A 160 4.81 -4.79 8.66
C TYR A 160 5.42 -5.78 9.67
N GLN A 161 6.62 -6.23 9.41
CA GLN A 161 7.36 -7.10 10.33
C GLN A 161 7.52 -6.47 11.72
N THR A 162 7.55 -5.16 11.81
CA THR A 162 7.64 -4.42 13.08
C THR A 162 6.45 -4.70 14.01
N TYR A 163 5.25 -4.97 13.49
CA TYR A 163 4.09 -5.33 14.32
C TYR A 163 4.31 -6.64 15.07
N HIS A 164 4.86 -7.65 14.40
CA HIS A 164 5.19 -8.93 15.03
C HIS A 164 6.26 -8.74 16.10
N LEU A 165 7.29 -7.93 15.81
CA LEU A 165 8.34 -7.63 16.79
C LEU A 165 7.79 -6.90 18.01
N PHE A 166 6.88 -5.95 17.82
CA PHE A 166 6.23 -5.24 18.92
C PHE A 166 5.31 -6.14 19.74
N ASP A 167 4.55 -7.04 19.10
CA ASP A 167 3.70 -8.00 19.80
C ASP A 167 4.53 -8.96 20.67
N ASP A 168 5.61 -9.51 20.11
CA ASP A 168 6.56 -10.36 20.85
C ASP A 168 7.18 -9.61 22.02
N TRP A 169 7.59 -8.36 21.81
CA TRP A 169 8.16 -7.52 22.88
C TRP A 169 7.13 -7.22 23.95
N ASN A 170 5.89 -6.89 23.55
CA ASN A 170 4.78 -6.62 24.46
C ASN A 170 4.50 -7.82 25.36
N ARG A 171 4.34 -9.02 24.78
CA ARG A 171 4.08 -10.26 25.51
C ARG A 171 5.24 -10.66 26.42
N ARG A 172 6.49 -10.46 25.97
CA ARG A 172 7.68 -10.91 26.68
C ARG A 172 8.10 -9.99 27.83
N TYR A 173 7.89 -8.70 27.69
CA TYR A 173 8.40 -7.70 28.65
C TYR A 173 7.32 -6.80 29.24
N TYR A 174 6.43 -6.24 28.43
CA TYR A 174 5.50 -5.21 28.87
C TYR A 174 4.32 -5.80 29.67
N GLU A 175 3.69 -6.85 29.21
CA GLU A 175 2.61 -7.52 29.95
C GLU A 175 3.07 -8.07 31.32
N PRO A 176 4.21 -8.77 31.42
CA PRO A 176 4.76 -9.16 32.72
C PRO A 176 5.08 -7.96 33.63
N TYR A 177 5.62 -6.86 33.04
CA TYR A 177 5.85 -5.64 33.81
C TYR A 177 4.55 -5.05 34.36
N LEU A 178 3.48 -4.99 33.59
CA LEU A 178 2.17 -4.50 34.06
C LEU A 178 1.58 -5.36 35.19
N GLN A 179 1.86 -6.66 35.17
CA GLN A 179 1.43 -7.60 36.21
C GLN A 179 2.30 -7.55 37.49
N ALA A 180 3.49 -6.93 37.38
CA ALA A 180 4.39 -6.82 38.53
C ALA A 180 3.81 -5.93 39.65
N PRO A 181 4.11 -6.20 40.92
CA PRO A 181 3.71 -5.35 42.01
C PRO A 181 4.13 -3.89 41.85
N GLU A 182 3.36 -2.96 42.38
CA GLU A 182 3.56 -1.53 42.18
C GLU A 182 4.97 -1.04 42.57
N PHE A 183 5.55 -1.63 43.66
CA PHE A 183 6.91 -1.29 44.10
C PHE A 183 8.01 -1.65 43.07
N VAL A 184 7.77 -2.67 42.21
CA VAL A 184 8.68 -3.04 41.12
C VAL A 184 8.51 -2.09 39.95
N ARG A 185 7.27 -1.65 39.70
CA ARG A 185 6.97 -0.73 38.57
C ARG A 185 7.40 0.72 38.80
N ARG A 186 7.65 1.09 40.08
CA ARG A 186 8.06 2.43 40.48
C ARG A 186 9.56 2.56 40.74
N ALA A 187 10.31 1.47 40.69
CA ALA A 187 11.76 1.46 40.80
C ALA A 187 12.45 1.72 39.47
#